data_85faf41d60e14de326b8a492503aca6b
#
_entry.id   85faf41d60e14de326b8a492503aca6b
#
_cell.length_a   1.000
_cell.length_b   1.000
_cell.length_c   1.000
_cell.angle_alpha   90.00
_cell.angle_beta   90.00
_cell.angle_gamma   90.00
#
_symmetry.space_group_name_H-M   'P 1'
#
loop_
_entity.id
_entity.type
_entity.pdbx_description
1 polymer ?
#
loop_
_entity_poly.entity_id
_entity_poly.type
_entity_poly.pdbx_seq_one_letter_code
_entity_poly.pdbx_strand_id
1 'polypeptide(L)'
;MITLTSLSKIYRTNEIETVALENVNLKVDRGEFLSIMGPSGCGKSTLLNIMGLLDAPTAGTIEINGTHTEGMKDKELAAFRNKTLGFVFQSFHLINSLNVMDNVELPLLYRHIASSERHKLAQEVLEKVGLSHRMRHFPTQLSGGQCQRVAI
;
A
#
# COMPACT_ATOMS: atom_id res chain seq x y z
N MET A 1 1.02 3.46 14.62
CA MET A 1 1.82 4.69 14.81
C MET A 1 2.88 4.75 13.74
N ILE A 2 3.05 5.89 13.08
CA ILE A 2 4.09 6.14 12.08
C ILE A 2 4.85 7.38 12.51
N THR A 3 6.18 7.33 12.48
CA THR A 3 7.04 8.48 12.80
C THR A 3 8.02 8.69 11.65
N LEU A 4 8.07 9.90 11.12
CA LEU A 4 9.04 10.35 10.13
C LEU A 4 9.95 11.39 10.78
N THR A 5 11.25 11.22 10.65
CA THR A 5 12.24 12.16 11.20
C THR A 5 13.17 12.66 10.11
N SER A 6 13.16 13.97 9.89
CA SER A 6 14.01 14.69 8.90
C SER A 6 13.98 14.06 7.52
N LEU A 7 12.80 13.57 7.11
CA LEU A 7 12.60 12.81 5.87
C LEU A 7 12.79 13.72 4.65
N SER A 8 13.65 13.32 3.74
CA SER A 8 13.89 14.03 2.48
C SER A 8 13.87 13.06 1.30
N LYS A 9 13.35 13.51 0.17
CA LYS A 9 13.35 12.78 -1.10
C LYS A 9 13.77 13.67 -2.23
N ILE A 10 14.82 13.25 -2.92
CA ILE A 10 15.38 13.92 -4.08
C ILE A 10 15.40 12.92 -5.23
N TYR A 11 14.74 13.25 -6.32
CA TYR A 11 14.83 12.49 -7.57
C TYR A 11 15.93 13.10 -8.44
N ARG A 12 16.84 12.26 -8.91
CA ARG A 12 17.96 12.67 -9.77
C ARG A 12 17.85 11.98 -11.12
N THR A 13 17.89 12.78 -12.17
CA THR A 13 18.17 12.33 -13.53
C THR A 13 19.54 12.87 -13.95
N ASN A 14 20.04 12.48 -15.13
CA ASN A 14 21.36 12.93 -15.59
C ASN A 14 21.50 14.46 -15.68
N GLU A 15 20.41 15.20 -15.78
CA GLU A 15 20.40 16.64 -16.05
C GLU A 15 19.64 17.46 -15.00
N ILE A 16 18.77 16.84 -14.21
CA ILE A 16 17.85 17.56 -13.31
C ILE A 16 17.81 16.87 -11.95
N GLU A 17 17.90 17.69 -10.92
CA GLU A 17 17.63 17.31 -9.54
C GLU A 17 16.30 17.93 -9.10
N THR A 18 15.36 17.11 -8.64
CA THR A 18 14.06 17.55 -8.15
C THR A 18 13.89 17.18 -6.69
N VAL A 19 13.81 18.19 -5.83
CA VAL A 19 13.50 18.01 -4.42
C VAL A 19 11.98 17.81 -4.28
N ALA A 20 11.58 16.61 -3.96
CA ALA A 20 10.17 16.27 -3.78
C ALA A 20 9.70 16.42 -2.33
N LEU A 21 10.59 16.14 -1.37
CA LEU A 21 10.37 16.32 0.07
C LEU A 21 11.66 16.85 0.70
N GLU A 22 11.53 17.79 1.62
CA GLU A 22 12.66 18.39 2.33
C GLU A 22 12.37 18.45 3.83
N ASN A 23 13.18 17.75 4.62
CA ASN A 23 13.18 17.75 6.08
C ASN A 23 11.78 17.58 6.73
N VAL A 24 10.98 16.65 6.22
CA VAL A 24 9.63 16.40 6.72
C VAL A 24 9.70 15.65 8.04
N ASN A 25 9.06 16.21 9.07
CA ASN A 25 8.85 15.58 10.36
C ASN A 25 7.33 15.39 10.56
N LEU A 26 6.92 14.16 10.82
CA LEU A 26 5.51 13.80 10.96
C LEU A 26 5.37 12.65 11.95
N LYS A 27 4.39 12.76 12.83
CA LYS A 27 3.98 11.67 13.70
C LYS A 27 2.49 11.43 13.51
N VAL A 28 2.11 10.18 13.29
CA VAL A 28 0.70 9.72 13.21
C VAL A 28 0.49 8.70 14.31
N ASP A 29 -0.37 9.01 15.26
CA ASP A 29 -0.65 8.15 16.40
C ASP A 29 -1.66 7.02 16.04
N ARG A 30 -1.78 6.04 16.91
CA ARG A 30 -2.71 4.93 16.71
C ARG A 30 -4.15 5.43 16.80
N GLY A 31 -4.97 5.07 15.79
CA GLY A 31 -6.36 5.50 15.69
C GLY A 31 -6.56 6.91 15.13
N GLU A 32 -5.47 7.59 14.77
CA GLU A 32 -5.54 8.92 14.17
C GLU A 32 -5.96 8.84 12.70
N PHE A 33 -6.79 9.80 12.28
CA PHE A 33 -7.13 10.06 10.88
C PHE A 33 -6.40 11.32 10.43
N LEU A 34 -5.44 11.16 9.52
CA LEU A 34 -4.64 12.25 8.96
C LEU A 34 -5.03 12.52 7.50
N SER A 35 -5.22 13.79 7.15
CA SER A 35 -5.38 14.23 5.76
C SER A 35 -4.17 15.04 5.31
N ILE A 36 -3.58 14.66 4.15
CA ILE A 36 -2.46 15.38 3.53
C ILE A 36 -3.00 16.15 2.32
N MET A 37 -3.02 17.48 2.42
CA MET A 37 -3.56 18.37 1.39
C MET A 37 -2.49 19.30 0.83
N GLY A 38 -2.72 19.82 -0.36
CA GLY A 38 -1.84 20.76 -1.03
C GLY A 38 -2.01 20.75 -2.56
N PRO A 39 -1.39 21.68 -3.29
CA PRO A 39 -1.48 21.78 -4.74
C PRO A 39 -0.88 20.55 -5.45
N SER A 40 -1.17 20.40 -6.76
CA SER A 40 -0.55 19.35 -7.56
C SER A 40 0.98 19.53 -7.59
N GLY A 41 1.72 18.43 -7.51
CA GLY A 41 3.19 18.45 -7.54
C GLY A 41 3.90 18.75 -6.21
N CYS A 42 3.18 19.06 -5.12
CA CYS A 42 3.81 19.39 -3.81
C CYS A 42 4.30 18.18 -3.00
N GLY A 43 4.46 17.00 -3.58
CA GLY A 43 5.07 15.85 -2.90
C GLY A 43 4.12 14.92 -2.14
N LYS A 44 2.79 15.14 -2.13
CA LYS A 44 1.82 14.30 -1.37
C LYS A 44 1.92 12.81 -1.70
N SER A 45 1.91 12.47 -2.97
CA SER A 45 2.01 11.08 -3.41
C SER A 45 3.39 10.48 -3.08
N THR A 46 4.45 11.28 -3.19
CA THR A 46 5.80 10.87 -2.78
C THR A 46 5.84 10.54 -1.29
N LEU A 47 5.26 11.41 -0.45
CA LEU A 47 5.19 11.19 0.99
C LEU A 47 4.41 9.92 1.32
N LEU A 48 3.22 9.74 0.72
CA LEU A 48 2.40 8.53 0.92
C LEU A 48 3.11 7.25 0.44
N ASN A 49 3.81 7.30 -0.70
CA ASN A 49 4.57 6.15 -1.19
C ASN A 49 5.71 5.77 -0.24
N ILE A 50 6.41 6.76 0.32
CA ILE A 50 7.48 6.52 1.28
C ILE A 50 6.92 5.99 2.60
N MET A 51 5.84 6.59 3.14
CA MET A 51 5.14 6.07 4.32
C MET A 51 4.60 4.65 4.10
N GLY A 52 4.20 4.35 2.87
CA GLY A 52 3.76 3.02 2.45
C GLY A 52 4.90 2.04 2.17
N LEU A 53 6.16 2.45 2.31
CA LEU A 53 7.34 1.64 1.98
C LEU A 53 7.33 1.16 0.50
N LEU A 54 6.71 1.93 -0.40
CA LEU A 54 6.70 1.71 -1.85
C LEU A 54 7.87 2.43 -2.54
N ASP A 55 8.44 3.42 -1.88
CA ASP A 55 9.63 4.15 -2.30
C ASP A 55 10.52 4.39 -1.06
N ALA A 56 11.83 4.57 -1.27
CA ALA A 56 12.79 4.83 -0.21
C ALA A 56 13.08 6.34 -0.10
N PRO A 57 13.24 6.90 1.11
CA PRO A 57 13.72 8.26 1.27
C PRO A 57 15.19 8.39 0.82
N THR A 58 15.60 9.60 0.45
CA THR A 58 17.01 9.92 0.20
C THR A 58 17.78 10.17 1.51
N ALA A 59 17.08 10.70 2.51
CA ALA A 59 17.61 10.92 3.85
C ALA A 59 16.46 10.92 4.88
N GLY A 60 16.82 10.81 6.16
CA GLY A 60 15.87 10.72 7.26
C GLY A 60 15.45 9.29 7.56
N THR A 61 14.54 9.10 8.50
CA THR A 61 14.15 7.79 9.04
C THR A 61 12.65 7.61 9.07
N ILE A 62 12.22 6.34 8.97
CA ILE A 62 10.83 5.92 9.08
C ILE A 62 10.71 4.83 10.13
N GLU A 63 9.86 5.08 11.10
CA GLU A 63 9.50 4.11 12.12
C GLU A 63 8.00 3.79 12.02
N ILE A 64 7.65 2.50 11.96
CA ILE A 64 6.25 2.03 11.92
C ILE A 64 6.04 1.04 13.06
N ASN A 65 5.12 1.36 13.96
CA ASN A 65 4.79 0.55 15.14
C ASN A 65 6.03 0.18 15.98
N GLY A 66 6.98 1.10 16.16
CA GLY A 66 8.23 0.88 16.90
C GLY A 66 9.30 0.13 16.12
N THR A 67 9.06 -0.15 14.84
CA THR A 67 10.03 -0.82 13.97
C THR A 67 10.66 0.18 13.01
N HIS A 68 11.97 0.35 13.09
CA HIS A 68 12.76 1.12 12.14
C HIS A 68 12.90 0.36 10.83
N THR A 69 12.76 1.05 9.72
CA THR A 69 12.79 0.43 8.38
C THR A 69 14.14 0.59 7.67
N GLU A 70 15.04 1.38 8.24
CA GLU A 70 16.38 1.61 7.70
C GLU A 70 17.20 0.32 7.71
N GLY A 71 17.88 0.04 6.59
CA GLY A 71 18.73 -1.15 6.44
C GLY A 71 17.98 -2.45 6.14
N MET A 72 16.64 -2.43 6.13
CA MET A 72 15.86 -3.57 5.65
C MET A 72 16.09 -3.78 4.15
N LYS A 73 16.27 -5.03 3.75
CA LYS A 73 16.32 -5.40 2.33
C LYS A 73 14.93 -5.39 1.70
N ASP A 74 14.85 -5.29 0.39
CA ASP A 74 13.58 -5.23 -0.36
C ASP A 74 12.62 -6.37 0.02
N LYS A 75 13.13 -7.59 0.23
CA LYS A 75 12.32 -8.73 0.65
C LYS A 75 11.73 -8.55 2.07
N GLU A 76 12.51 -7.96 2.97
CA GLU A 76 12.08 -7.69 4.36
C GLU A 76 11.05 -6.57 4.39
N LEU A 77 11.29 -5.49 3.63
CA LEU A 77 10.33 -4.38 3.43
C LEU A 77 9.01 -4.89 2.83
N ALA A 78 9.07 -5.75 1.81
CA ALA A 78 7.89 -6.33 1.19
C ALA A 78 7.09 -7.20 2.17
N ALA A 79 7.76 -8.03 2.97
CA ALA A 79 7.12 -8.85 3.99
C ALA A 79 6.52 -7.99 5.12
N PHE A 80 7.24 -6.97 5.57
CA PHE A 80 6.78 -6.04 6.60
C PHE A 80 5.56 -5.24 6.11
N ARG A 81 5.62 -4.69 4.89
CA ARG A 81 4.52 -3.98 4.24
C ARG A 81 3.26 -4.85 4.14
N ASN A 82 3.39 -6.06 3.61
CA ASN A 82 2.28 -7.00 3.49
C ASN A 82 1.61 -7.34 4.82
N LYS A 83 2.38 -7.40 5.91
CA LYS A 83 1.87 -7.73 7.25
C LYS A 83 1.25 -6.53 7.97
N THR A 84 1.75 -5.32 7.73
CA THR A 84 1.54 -4.17 8.61
C THR A 84 0.68 -3.08 7.98
N LEU A 85 0.72 -2.92 6.65
CA LEU A 85 0.09 -1.82 5.93
C LEU A 85 -1.03 -2.32 5.02
N GLY A 86 -2.12 -1.56 4.94
CA GLY A 86 -3.16 -1.71 3.93
C GLY A 86 -3.14 -0.50 2.99
N PHE A 87 -3.49 -0.72 1.73
CA PHE A 87 -3.50 0.31 0.69
C PHE A 87 -4.85 0.40 0.04
N VAL A 88 -5.33 1.62 -0.16
CA VAL A 88 -6.47 1.92 -1.01
C VAL A 88 -5.99 2.89 -2.08
N PHE A 89 -5.86 2.41 -3.32
CA PHE A 89 -5.37 3.21 -4.43
C PHE A 89 -6.52 3.87 -5.19
N GLN A 90 -6.23 5.01 -5.84
CA GLN A 90 -7.15 5.67 -6.75
C GLN A 90 -7.43 4.80 -8.00
N SER A 91 -6.41 4.13 -8.54
CA SER A 91 -6.54 3.07 -9.53
C SER A 91 -6.52 1.73 -8.80
N PHE A 92 -7.46 0.86 -9.06
CA PHE A 92 -7.71 -0.35 -8.26
C PHE A 92 -6.53 -1.33 -8.21
N HIS A 93 -5.61 -1.27 -9.18
CA HIS A 93 -4.42 -2.13 -9.31
C HIS A 93 -4.73 -3.64 -9.27
N LEU A 94 -5.95 -4.02 -9.69
CA LEU A 94 -6.30 -5.42 -9.84
C LEU A 94 -5.58 -6.02 -11.05
N ILE A 95 -5.18 -7.27 -10.92
CA ILE A 95 -4.57 -8.03 -12.00
C ILE A 95 -5.70 -8.55 -12.90
N ASN A 96 -5.82 -8.00 -14.11
CA ASN A 96 -6.92 -8.29 -15.03
C ASN A 96 -6.98 -9.75 -15.51
N SER A 97 -5.85 -10.46 -15.50
CA SER A 97 -5.77 -11.88 -15.85
C SER A 97 -6.15 -12.83 -14.71
N LEU A 98 -6.38 -12.33 -13.52
CA LEU A 98 -6.85 -13.06 -12.34
C LEU A 98 -8.32 -12.73 -12.08
N ASN A 99 -9.09 -13.73 -11.64
CA ASN A 99 -10.46 -13.48 -11.18
C ASN A 99 -10.48 -12.74 -9.83
N VAL A 100 -11.66 -12.39 -9.35
CA VAL A 100 -11.85 -11.67 -8.08
C VAL A 100 -11.26 -12.43 -6.89
N MET A 101 -11.52 -13.73 -6.80
CA MET A 101 -11.01 -14.58 -5.72
C MET A 101 -9.48 -14.60 -5.71
N ASP A 102 -8.85 -14.83 -6.87
CA ASP A 102 -7.41 -14.91 -7.00
C ASP A 102 -6.73 -13.56 -6.67
N ASN A 103 -7.34 -12.43 -7.06
CA ASN A 103 -6.85 -11.11 -6.68
C ASN A 103 -6.84 -10.90 -5.16
N VAL A 104 -7.90 -11.34 -4.47
CA VAL A 104 -8.01 -11.21 -2.99
C VAL A 104 -7.09 -12.20 -2.27
N GLU A 105 -6.86 -13.39 -2.84
CA GLU A 105 -5.93 -14.37 -2.27
C GLU A 105 -4.46 -13.98 -2.41
N LEU A 106 -4.10 -13.14 -3.37
CA LEU A 106 -2.71 -12.84 -3.72
C LEU A 106 -1.86 -12.35 -2.55
N PRO A 107 -2.27 -11.41 -1.70
CA PRO A 107 -1.51 -10.99 -0.52
C PRO A 107 -1.27 -12.13 0.48
N LEU A 108 -2.22 -13.05 0.61
CA LEU A 108 -2.14 -14.20 1.51
C LEU A 108 -1.18 -15.26 0.97
N LEU A 109 -1.04 -15.38 -0.35
CA LEU A 109 -0.05 -16.23 -0.99
C LEU A 109 1.38 -15.84 -0.58
N TYR A 110 1.68 -14.55 -0.56
CA TYR A 110 2.99 -14.03 -0.12
C TYR A 110 3.24 -14.22 1.38
N ARG A 111 2.20 -14.47 2.17
CA ARG A 111 2.32 -14.87 3.59
C ARG A 111 2.51 -16.37 3.79
N HIS A 112 2.60 -17.15 2.72
CA HIS A 112 2.71 -18.62 2.76
C HIS A 112 1.55 -19.31 3.48
N ILE A 113 0.35 -18.72 3.47
CA ILE A 113 -0.86 -19.33 4.05
C ILE A 113 -1.31 -20.48 3.13
N ALA A 114 -1.73 -21.59 3.72
CA ALA A 114 -2.20 -22.77 2.99
C ALA A 114 -3.40 -22.43 2.07
N SER A 115 -3.50 -23.08 0.91
CA SER A 115 -4.48 -22.74 -0.12
C SER A 115 -5.93 -22.80 0.38
N SER A 116 -6.28 -23.83 1.16
CA SER A 116 -7.63 -23.97 1.74
C SER A 116 -7.99 -22.84 2.70
N GLU A 117 -7.02 -22.40 3.50
CA GLU A 117 -7.21 -21.30 4.44
C GLU A 117 -7.29 -19.95 3.72
N ARG A 118 -6.43 -19.72 2.69
CA ARG A 118 -6.51 -18.52 1.86
C ARG A 118 -7.89 -18.38 1.21
N HIS A 119 -8.36 -19.46 0.61
CA HIS A 119 -9.67 -19.49 -0.04
C HIS A 119 -10.80 -19.12 0.91
N LYS A 120 -10.79 -19.71 2.13
CA LYS A 120 -11.76 -19.40 3.17
C LYS A 120 -11.72 -17.93 3.59
N LEU A 121 -10.52 -17.39 3.87
CA LEU A 121 -10.35 -15.99 4.28
C LEU A 121 -10.79 -15.01 3.16
N ALA A 122 -10.43 -15.30 1.91
CA ALA A 122 -10.83 -14.49 0.77
C ALA A 122 -12.36 -14.51 0.58
N GLN A 123 -12.98 -15.68 0.73
CA GLN A 123 -14.44 -15.80 0.67
C GLN A 123 -15.12 -14.96 1.76
N GLU A 124 -14.67 -15.05 2.99
CA GLU A 124 -15.23 -14.30 4.12
C GLU A 124 -15.17 -12.77 3.91
N VAL A 125 -14.06 -12.25 3.36
CA VAL A 125 -13.96 -10.81 3.11
C VAL A 125 -14.81 -10.39 1.90
N LEU A 126 -14.91 -11.21 0.85
CA LEU A 126 -15.78 -10.94 -0.30
C LEU A 126 -17.27 -10.96 0.08
N GLU A 127 -17.67 -11.79 1.03
CA GLU A 127 -19.01 -11.77 1.60
C GLU A 127 -19.29 -10.47 2.33
N LYS A 128 -18.36 -10.00 3.17
CA LYS A 128 -18.48 -8.73 3.92
C LYS A 128 -18.66 -7.51 3.00
N VAL A 129 -18.06 -7.52 1.81
CA VAL A 129 -18.19 -6.42 0.83
C VAL A 129 -19.29 -6.67 -0.21
N GLY A 130 -20.10 -7.75 -0.06
CA GLY A 130 -21.25 -8.07 -0.92
C GLY A 130 -20.88 -8.54 -2.31
N LEU A 131 -19.75 -9.24 -2.46
CA LEU A 131 -19.24 -9.72 -3.76
C LEU A 131 -19.18 -11.24 -3.87
N SER A 132 -19.84 -12.01 -3.01
CA SER A 132 -19.89 -13.47 -3.04
C SER A 132 -20.30 -14.03 -4.41
N HIS A 133 -21.26 -13.37 -5.09
CA HIS A 133 -21.76 -13.76 -6.40
C HIS A 133 -20.82 -13.37 -7.56
N ARG A 134 -19.69 -12.70 -7.29
CA ARG A 134 -18.72 -12.21 -8.26
C ARG A 134 -17.34 -12.86 -8.17
N MET A 135 -17.13 -13.81 -7.28
CA MET A 135 -15.83 -14.42 -6.99
C MET A 135 -15.10 -14.95 -8.22
N ARG A 136 -15.85 -15.48 -9.21
CA ARG A 136 -15.29 -16.04 -10.45
C ARG A 136 -15.20 -15.04 -11.61
N HIS A 137 -15.66 -13.79 -11.42
CA HIS A 137 -15.59 -12.75 -12.44
C HIS A 137 -14.20 -12.17 -12.51
N PHE A 138 -13.85 -11.63 -13.68
CA PHE A 138 -12.60 -10.89 -13.88
C PHE A 138 -12.83 -9.37 -13.65
N PRO A 139 -11.80 -8.60 -13.32
CA PRO A 139 -11.94 -7.16 -13.09
C PRO A 139 -12.65 -6.41 -14.23
N THR A 140 -12.41 -6.79 -15.47
CA THR A 140 -13.06 -6.22 -16.67
C THR A 140 -14.56 -6.44 -16.75
N GLN A 141 -15.12 -7.33 -15.95
CA GLN A 141 -16.55 -7.66 -15.87
C GLN A 141 -17.25 -6.97 -14.69
N LEU A 142 -16.52 -6.12 -13.95
CA LEU A 142 -17.00 -5.44 -12.74
C LEU A 142 -17.20 -3.95 -13.00
N SER A 143 -18.14 -3.34 -12.27
CA SER A 143 -18.22 -1.89 -12.20
C SER A 143 -17.04 -1.31 -11.40
N GLY A 144 -16.73 -0.02 -11.59
CA GLY A 144 -15.66 0.65 -10.83
C GLY A 144 -15.82 0.51 -9.31
N GLY A 145 -17.04 0.65 -8.78
CA GLY A 145 -17.31 0.45 -7.35
C GLY A 145 -17.15 -0.99 -6.88
N GLN A 146 -17.37 -1.99 -7.77
CA GLN A 146 -17.07 -3.39 -7.46
C GLN A 146 -15.56 -3.63 -7.46
N CYS A 147 -14.83 -3.11 -8.46
CA CYS A 147 -13.36 -3.17 -8.48
C CYS A 147 -12.74 -2.53 -7.22
N GLN A 148 -13.28 -1.38 -6.79
CA GLN A 148 -12.81 -0.73 -5.56
C GLN A 148 -13.02 -1.62 -4.33
N ARG A 149 -14.19 -2.27 -4.20
CA ARG A 149 -14.43 -3.19 -3.08
C ARG A 149 -13.58 -4.46 -3.11
N VAL A 150 -13.15 -4.91 -4.29
CA VAL A 150 -12.18 -6.01 -4.41
C VAL A 150 -10.78 -5.57 -3.98
N ALA A 151 -10.43 -4.29 -4.22
CA ALA A 151 -9.09 -3.75 -3.99
C ALA A 151 -8.85 -3.28 -2.54
N ILE A 152 -9.91 -3.15 -1.71
CA ILE A 152 -9.83 -2.79 -0.29
C ILE A 152 -9.59 -4.03 0.58
#